data_257fd1ad0436a561d5f25f1a12c89771
#
_entry.id   257fd1ad0436a561d5f25f1a12c89771
#
_cell.length_a   1.000
_cell.length_b   1.000
_cell.length_c   1.000
_cell.angle_alpha   90.00
_cell.angle_beta   90.00
_cell.angle_gamma   90.00
#
_symmetry.space_group_name_H-M   'P 1'
#
loop_
_entity.id
_entity.type
_entity.pdbx_description
1 polymer ?
#
loop_
_entity_poly.entity_id
_entity_poly.type
_entity_poly.pdbx_seq_one_letter_code
_entity_poly.pdbx_strand_id
1 'polypeptide(L)'
;MDFSYNGDPVLSGINLTIREHDFIAFIGPNGGGKSTLIRLILGLIKPDKGKIRVLGERPGRHTQALGYVPQNVHINNHFPITALDVVLMGCLGTGGHFGQSRRTRKECEKEGLVTLERMGMAEHACKKIGELSGGQRQRVFIARSLMTRPRLLLLDEPTASIDSKGQRDFLKLLEALNKDVAIVVVTHDLFSVSSYVKSVACVNHGLHYHSEEEIKGQMLETMYACSVEDVCRVQVLTQVLPGAGHKHAGGADGTS
;
A
#
# COMPACT_ATOMS: atom_id res chain seq x y z
N MET A 1 -13.54 -10.70 -7.50
CA MET A 1 -13.71 -9.81 -8.67
C MET A 1 -12.64 -10.13 -9.69
N ASP A 2 -12.95 -9.93 -10.99
CA ASP A 2 -12.05 -10.22 -12.11
C ASP A 2 -11.88 -8.97 -12.96
N PHE A 3 -10.70 -8.84 -13.58
CA PHE A 3 -10.37 -7.73 -14.45
C PHE A 3 -9.40 -8.14 -15.56
N SER A 4 -9.63 -7.64 -16.77
CA SER A 4 -8.83 -7.88 -17.98
C SER A 4 -8.53 -6.58 -18.71
N TYR A 5 -7.37 -6.48 -19.36
CA TYR A 5 -7.10 -5.42 -20.35
C TYR A 5 -7.29 -6.01 -21.75
N ASN A 6 -8.19 -5.45 -22.54
CA ASN A 6 -8.45 -5.87 -23.94
C ASN A 6 -8.70 -7.39 -24.08
N GLY A 7 -9.28 -8.03 -23.06
CA GLY A 7 -9.53 -9.47 -23.05
C GLY A 7 -8.43 -10.31 -22.40
N ASP A 8 -7.25 -9.74 -22.16
CA ASP A 8 -6.16 -10.44 -21.45
C ASP A 8 -6.38 -10.39 -19.93
N PRO A 9 -6.58 -11.53 -19.26
CA PRO A 9 -6.84 -11.57 -17.82
C PRO A 9 -5.64 -11.05 -17.02
N VAL A 10 -5.89 -10.10 -16.13
CA VAL A 10 -4.86 -9.52 -15.24
C VAL A 10 -5.11 -9.90 -13.79
N LEU A 11 -6.37 -9.90 -13.36
CA LEU A 11 -6.77 -10.28 -12.01
C LEU A 11 -7.97 -11.20 -12.08
N SER A 12 -7.92 -12.34 -11.36
CA SER A 12 -8.98 -13.34 -11.32
C SER A 12 -9.27 -13.77 -9.88
N GLY A 13 -10.54 -13.89 -9.51
CA GLY A 13 -10.97 -14.40 -8.22
C GLY A 13 -10.56 -13.54 -7.02
N ILE A 14 -10.24 -12.26 -7.21
CA ILE A 14 -9.78 -11.40 -6.12
C ILE A 14 -10.86 -11.23 -5.06
N ASN A 15 -10.50 -11.60 -3.82
CA ASN A 15 -11.32 -11.39 -2.63
C ASN A 15 -10.43 -10.79 -1.54
N LEU A 16 -10.68 -9.54 -1.17
CA LEU A 16 -9.89 -8.79 -0.19
C LEU A 16 -10.81 -7.85 0.57
N THR A 17 -10.62 -7.79 1.87
CA THR A 17 -11.25 -6.79 2.74
C THR A 17 -10.17 -6.01 3.47
N ILE A 18 -10.21 -4.69 3.36
CA ILE A 18 -9.33 -3.77 4.08
C ILE A 18 -10.17 -3.07 5.14
N ARG A 19 -9.74 -3.16 6.39
CA ARG A 19 -10.40 -2.57 7.56
C ARG A 19 -9.70 -1.30 8.01
N GLU A 20 -10.33 -0.55 8.90
CA GLU A 20 -9.70 0.57 9.59
C GLU A 20 -8.46 0.08 10.35
N HIS A 21 -7.40 0.89 10.32
CA HIS A 21 -6.11 0.59 10.95
C HIS A 21 -5.37 -0.65 10.43
N ASP A 22 -5.81 -1.25 9.32
CA ASP A 22 -5.00 -2.25 8.63
C ASP A 22 -3.72 -1.62 8.09
N PHE A 23 -2.63 -2.37 8.15
CA PHE A 23 -1.39 -2.06 7.46
C PHE A 23 -1.00 -3.27 6.63
N ILE A 24 -1.27 -3.20 5.33
CA ILE A 24 -1.16 -4.34 4.40
C ILE A 24 -0.05 -4.08 3.39
N ALA A 25 0.85 -5.05 3.21
CA ALA A 25 1.76 -5.05 2.08
C ALA A 25 1.16 -5.82 0.89
N PHE A 26 1.07 -5.19 -0.28
CA PHE A 26 0.83 -5.87 -1.55
C PHE A 26 2.17 -6.23 -2.16
N ILE A 27 2.45 -7.52 -2.26
CA ILE A 27 3.69 -8.05 -2.84
C ILE A 27 3.36 -8.91 -4.06
N GLY A 28 4.37 -9.23 -4.86
CA GLY A 28 4.23 -10.10 -6.03
C GLY A 28 5.11 -9.65 -7.19
N PRO A 29 5.18 -10.44 -8.27
CA PRO A 29 6.02 -10.15 -9.41
C PRO A 29 5.58 -8.89 -10.17
N ASN A 30 6.50 -8.34 -10.97
CA ASN A 30 6.14 -7.29 -11.92
C ASN A 30 5.13 -7.84 -12.93
N GLY A 31 4.09 -7.04 -13.24
CA GLY A 31 2.98 -7.52 -14.07
C GLY A 31 1.91 -8.33 -13.32
N GLY A 32 2.11 -8.76 -12.07
CA GLY A 32 1.17 -9.58 -11.29
C GLY A 32 -0.16 -8.88 -10.94
N GLY A 33 -0.36 -7.62 -11.31
CA GLY A 33 -1.64 -6.92 -11.14
C GLY A 33 -1.73 -5.95 -9.95
N LYS A 34 -0.64 -5.73 -9.19
CA LYS A 34 -0.62 -4.85 -8.00
C LYS A 34 -1.13 -3.43 -8.28
N SER A 35 -0.53 -2.74 -9.25
CA SER A 35 -0.95 -1.37 -9.63
C SER A 35 -2.34 -1.35 -10.28
N THR A 36 -2.73 -2.45 -10.95
CA THR A 36 -4.09 -2.62 -11.47
C THR A 36 -5.11 -2.69 -10.33
N LEU A 37 -4.79 -3.43 -9.26
CA LEU A 37 -5.63 -3.52 -8.08
C LEU A 37 -5.79 -2.15 -7.39
N ILE A 38 -4.71 -1.37 -7.28
CA ILE A 38 -4.78 0.01 -6.79
C ILE A 38 -5.71 0.86 -7.66
N ARG A 39 -5.56 0.81 -8.99
CA ARG A 39 -6.42 1.58 -9.91
C ARG A 39 -7.90 1.21 -9.79
N LEU A 40 -8.20 -0.06 -9.54
CA LEU A 40 -9.56 -0.54 -9.27
C LEU A 40 -10.11 0.02 -7.95
N ILE A 41 -9.30 0.01 -6.88
CA ILE A 41 -9.66 0.59 -5.56
C ILE A 41 -9.91 2.10 -5.69
N LEU A 42 -9.06 2.80 -6.44
CA LEU A 42 -9.22 4.25 -6.72
C LEU A 42 -10.44 4.56 -7.62
N GLY A 43 -11.01 3.55 -8.30
CA GLY A 43 -12.11 3.74 -9.25
C GLY A 43 -11.68 4.35 -10.57
N LEU A 44 -10.39 4.32 -10.90
CA LEU A 44 -9.84 4.78 -12.18
C LEU A 44 -10.19 3.81 -13.32
N ILE A 45 -10.40 2.54 -12.99
CA ILE A 45 -10.88 1.48 -13.89
C ILE A 45 -11.97 0.68 -13.18
N LYS A 46 -12.79 -0.06 -13.93
CA LYS A 46 -13.91 -0.85 -13.39
C LYS A 46 -13.62 -2.33 -13.55
N PRO A 47 -14.00 -3.19 -12.59
CA PRO A 47 -13.86 -4.64 -12.73
C PRO A 47 -14.84 -5.16 -13.82
N ASP A 48 -14.43 -6.23 -14.52
CA ASP A 48 -15.29 -6.92 -15.51
C ASP A 48 -16.36 -7.74 -14.80
N LYS A 49 -15.98 -8.43 -13.71
CA LYS A 49 -16.89 -9.24 -12.88
C LYS A 49 -16.69 -8.95 -11.41
N GLY A 50 -17.76 -9.15 -10.65
CA GLY A 50 -17.72 -8.94 -9.20
C GLY A 50 -18.00 -7.49 -8.80
N LYS A 51 -17.61 -7.14 -7.56
CA LYS A 51 -17.90 -5.82 -6.97
C LYS A 51 -16.73 -5.34 -6.15
N ILE A 52 -16.44 -4.05 -6.22
CA ILE A 52 -15.54 -3.34 -5.31
C ILE A 52 -16.37 -2.33 -4.54
N ARG A 53 -16.12 -2.23 -3.24
CA ARG A 53 -16.70 -1.21 -2.37
C ARG A 53 -15.59 -0.51 -1.61
N VAL A 54 -15.67 0.81 -1.57
CA VAL A 54 -14.77 1.66 -0.78
C VAL A 54 -15.65 2.45 0.17
N LEU A 55 -15.49 2.25 1.48
CA LEU A 55 -16.36 2.82 2.52
C LEU A 55 -17.86 2.52 2.29
N GLY A 56 -18.16 1.29 1.82
CA GLY A 56 -19.52 0.85 1.53
C GLY A 56 -20.07 1.25 0.16
N GLU A 57 -19.43 2.18 -0.53
CA GLU A 57 -19.87 2.75 -1.81
C GLU A 57 -19.05 2.23 -3.00
N ARG A 58 -19.51 2.54 -4.22
CA ARG A 58 -18.72 2.25 -5.43
C ARG A 58 -17.45 3.11 -5.46
N PRO A 59 -16.31 2.57 -5.94
CA PRO A 59 -15.10 3.35 -6.13
C PRO A 59 -15.34 4.61 -6.95
N GLY A 60 -14.58 5.67 -6.64
CA GLY A 60 -14.74 6.98 -7.32
C GLY A 60 -15.73 7.94 -6.67
N ARG A 61 -16.63 7.48 -5.75
CA ARG A 61 -17.55 8.38 -5.04
C ARG A 61 -16.92 9.08 -3.84
N HIS A 62 -16.00 8.41 -3.15
CA HIS A 62 -15.29 8.93 -1.97
C HIS A 62 -13.80 9.12 -2.23
N THR A 63 -13.45 9.75 -3.34
CA THR A 63 -12.04 9.99 -3.71
C THR A 63 -11.27 10.77 -2.65
N GLN A 64 -11.94 11.65 -1.91
CA GLN A 64 -11.32 12.43 -0.81
C GLN A 64 -10.95 11.58 0.40
N ALA A 65 -11.63 10.44 0.60
CA ALA A 65 -11.31 9.51 1.68
C ALA A 65 -10.16 8.54 1.33
N LEU A 66 -9.61 8.65 0.12
CA LEU A 66 -8.47 7.89 -0.36
C LEU A 66 -7.28 8.81 -0.57
N GLY A 67 -6.18 8.55 0.10
CA GLY A 67 -4.88 9.13 -0.21
C GLY A 67 -4.13 8.20 -1.17
N TYR A 68 -3.51 8.74 -2.21
CA TYR A 68 -2.69 7.96 -3.13
C TYR A 68 -1.38 8.65 -3.42
N VAL A 69 -0.31 7.89 -3.30
CA VAL A 69 1.05 8.31 -3.67
C VAL A 69 1.60 7.30 -4.67
N PRO A 70 1.73 7.68 -5.96
CA PRO A 70 2.25 6.79 -7.00
C PRO A 70 3.76 6.61 -6.87
N GLN A 71 4.29 5.53 -7.45
CA GLN A 71 5.70 5.18 -7.49
C GLN A 71 6.57 6.31 -8.09
N ASN A 72 6.16 6.85 -9.23
CA ASN A 72 6.89 7.90 -9.91
C ASN A 72 6.03 9.17 -9.99
N VAL A 73 6.50 10.21 -9.32
CA VAL A 73 5.98 11.56 -9.53
C VAL A 73 7.01 12.30 -10.37
N HIS A 74 6.71 12.46 -11.66
CA HIS A 74 7.54 13.28 -12.54
C HIS A 74 7.44 14.73 -12.09
N ILE A 75 8.51 15.22 -11.48
CA ILE A 75 8.64 16.62 -11.10
C ILE A 75 9.63 17.25 -12.04
N ASN A 76 9.22 18.35 -12.66
CA ASN A 76 10.17 19.23 -13.29
C ASN A 76 10.98 19.93 -12.19
N ASN A 77 12.24 19.53 -11.99
CA ASN A 77 13.11 20.06 -10.94
C ASN A 77 13.34 21.57 -11.06
N HIS A 78 13.10 22.16 -12.24
CA HIS A 78 13.21 23.59 -12.48
C HIS A 78 11.94 24.36 -12.10
N PHE A 79 10.84 23.66 -11.79
CA PHE A 79 9.60 24.34 -11.41
C PHE A 79 9.74 24.90 -9.98
N PRO A 80 9.56 26.22 -9.78
CA PRO A 80 9.84 26.89 -8.51
C PRO A 80 8.69 26.71 -7.48
N ILE A 81 8.33 25.45 -7.20
CA ILE A 81 7.30 25.10 -6.22
C ILE A 81 7.94 24.61 -4.93
N THR A 82 7.48 25.08 -3.78
CA THR A 82 7.98 24.68 -2.47
C THR A 82 7.31 23.39 -1.97
N ALA A 83 7.91 22.77 -0.94
CA ALA A 83 7.30 21.62 -0.27
C ALA A 83 5.91 21.96 0.29
N LEU A 84 5.76 23.13 0.90
CA LEU A 84 4.47 23.60 1.41
C LEU A 84 3.44 23.79 0.28
N ASP A 85 3.82 24.38 -0.84
CA ASP A 85 2.91 24.54 -1.98
C ASP A 85 2.39 23.19 -2.49
N VAL A 86 3.26 22.18 -2.56
CA VAL A 86 2.86 20.82 -2.94
C VAL A 86 1.85 20.24 -1.94
N VAL A 87 2.08 20.42 -0.65
CA VAL A 87 1.15 19.96 0.40
C VAL A 87 -0.19 20.67 0.29
N LEU A 88 -0.19 21.98 0.05
CA LEU A 88 -1.42 22.78 -0.10
C LEU A 88 -2.27 22.37 -1.30
N MET A 89 -1.69 21.75 -2.33
CA MET A 89 -2.47 21.15 -3.43
C MET A 89 -3.45 20.08 -2.92
N GLY A 90 -3.18 19.43 -1.79
CA GLY A 90 -4.11 18.50 -1.16
C GLY A 90 -5.40 19.15 -0.63
N CYS A 91 -5.42 20.46 -0.44
CA CYS A 91 -6.62 21.23 -0.12
C CYS A 91 -7.49 21.55 -1.34
N LEU A 92 -6.93 21.43 -2.56
CA LEU A 92 -7.68 21.72 -3.78
C LEU A 92 -8.69 20.59 -4.01
N GLY A 93 -9.95 20.93 -4.19
CA GLY A 93 -11.03 19.96 -4.43
C GLY A 93 -11.75 19.46 -3.17
N THR A 94 -11.36 19.87 -1.97
CA THR A 94 -12.11 19.56 -0.74
C THR A 94 -13.40 20.41 -0.61
N GLY A 95 -13.71 21.22 -1.61
CA GLY A 95 -14.89 22.07 -1.66
C GLY A 95 -16.03 21.47 -2.44
N GLY A 96 -16.99 20.83 -1.77
CA GLY A 96 -18.33 20.95 -2.31
C GLY A 96 -19.15 19.72 -2.65
N HIS A 97 -19.00 18.55 -1.99
CA HIS A 97 -20.04 17.52 -2.21
C HIS A 97 -20.64 16.88 -0.94
N PHE A 98 -20.21 17.18 0.26
CA PHE A 98 -20.87 16.69 1.48
C PHE A 98 -20.66 17.65 2.68
N GLY A 99 -21.19 18.88 2.61
CA GLY A 99 -21.37 19.72 3.79
C GLY A 99 -20.09 20.19 4.52
N GLN A 100 -18.89 19.93 3.97
CA GLN A 100 -17.65 20.49 4.54
C GLN A 100 -17.47 21.92 4.03
N SER A 101 -17.47 22.87 4.96
CA SER A 101 -17.14 24.26 4.71
C SER A 101 -15.81 24.36 3.97
N ARG A 102 -15.77 25.17 2.93
CA ARG A 102 -14.57 25.45 2.14
C ARG A 102 -13.49 25.99 3.07
N ARG A 103 -12.41 25.23 3.30
CA ARG A 103 -11.29 25.69 4.13
C ARG A 103 -10.70 26.96 3.55
N THR A 104 -10.40 27.93 4.38
CA THR A 104 -9.69 29.13 3.97
C THR A 104 -8.23 28.80 3.67
N ARG A 105 -7.56 29.64 2.87
CA ARG A 105 -6.14 29.49 2.59
C ARG A 105 -5.30 29.43 3.86
N LYS A 106 -5.60 30.28 4.87
CA LYS A 106 -4.90 30.30 6.16
C LYS A 106 -5.06 29.00 6.95
N GLU A 107 -6.26 28.39 6.93
CA GLU A 107 -6.49 27.09 7.55
C GLU A 107 -5.71 25.99 6.86
N CYS A 108 -5.69 25.97 5.52
CA CYS A 108 -4.88 25.03 4.75
C CYS A 108 -3.37 25.21 5.01
N GLU A 109 -2.87 26.44 5.06
CA GLU A 109 -1.46 26.73 5.37
C GLU A 109 -1.07 26.23 6.76
N LYS A 110 -1.90 26.51 7.78
CA LYS A 110 -1.67 26.03 9.14
C LYS A 110 -1.66 24.51 9.20
N GLU A 111 -2.65 23.84 8.60
CA GLU A 111 -2.74 22.38 8.56
C GLU A 111 -1.60 21.77 7.74
N GLY A 112 -1.20 22.41 6.65
CA GLY A 112 -0.06 21.97 5.83
C GLY A 112 1.26 21.98 6.60
N LEU A 113 1.53 23.03 7.38
CA LEU A 113 2.71 23.10 8.24
C LEU A 113 2.70 22.03 9.32
N VAL A 114 1.57 21.82 10.00
CA VAL A 114 1.41 20.74 10.99
C VAL A 114 1.62 19.37 10.35
N THR A 115 1.12 19.16 9.13
CA THR A 115 1.28 17.90 8.42
C THR A 115 2.73 17.68 7.99
N LEU A 116 3.43 18.73 7.54
CA LEU A 116 4.87 18.67 7.25
C LEU A 116 5.69 18.37 8.51
N GLU A 117 5.32 18.95 9.66
CA GLU A 117 5.97 18.66 10.94
C GLU A 117 5.79 17.17 11.32
N ARG A 118 4.58 16.61 11.19
CA ARG A 118 4.32 15.17 11.39
C ARG A 118 5.18 14.28 10.49
N MET A 119 5.54 14.76 9.29
CA MET A 119 6.41 14.06 8.34
C MET A 119 7.91 14.29 8.61
N GLY A 120 8.28 15.08 9.65
CA GLY A 120 9.66 15.48 9.91
C GLY A 120 10.22 16.40 8.82
N MET A 121 9.37 17.23 8.22
CA MET A 121 9.70 18.10 7.08
C MET A 121 9.49 19.59 7.36
N ALA A 122 9.29 19.99 8.63
CA ALA A 122 9.01 21.37 9.00
C ALA A 122 10.09 22.35 8.49
N GLU A 123 11.38 22.03 8.69
CA GLU A 123 12.51 22.86 8.26
C GLU A 123 12.64 22.96 6.73
N HIS A 124 11.95 22.10 6.00
CA HIS A 124 12.00 22.02 4.54
C HIS A 124 10.77 22.63 3.87
N ALA A 125 9.84 23.20 4.64
CA ALA A 125 8.56 23.72 4.11
C ALA A 125 8.76 24.72 2.96
N CYS A 126 9.74 25.62 3.06
CA CYS A 126 10.05 26.64 2.07
C CYS A 126 11.06 26.19 1.00
N LYS A 127 11.65 24.99 1.09
CA LYS A 127 12.57 24.49 0.08
C LYS A 127 11.81 24.09 -1.17
N LYS A 128 12.43 24.30 -2.33
CA LYS A 128 11.89 23.83 -3.61
C LYS A 128 11.86 22.31 -3.63
N ILE A 129 10.80 21.73 -4.18
CA ILE A 129 10.62 20.28 -4.25
C ILE A 129 11.77 19.59 -5.00
N GLY A 130 12.35 20.23 -5.99
CA GLY A 130 13.51 19.74 -6.74
C GLY A 130 14.80 19.65 -5.94
N GLU A 131 14.93 20.41 -4.84
CA GLU A 131 16.11 20.44 -3.96
C GLU A 131 16.06 19.34 -2.87
N LEU A 132 14.93 18.65 -2.73
CA LEU A 132 14.74 17.63 -1.74
C LEU A 132 15.29 16.27 -2.20
N SER A 133 15.78 15.45 -1.26
CA SER A 133 16.13 14.07 -1.52
C SER A 133 14.90 13.24 -1.91
N GLY A 134 15.09 12.04 -2.48
CA GLY A 134 13.98 11.14 -2.82
C GLY A 134 13.06 10.85 -1.64
N GLY A 135 13.63 10.50 -0.49
CA GLY A 135 12.87 10.23 0.74
C GLY A 135 12.16 11.48 1.29
N GLN A 136 12.77 12.65 1.20
CA GLN A 136 12.14 13.91 1.58
C GLN A 136 10.95 14.23 0.67
N ARG A 137 11.11 14.08 -0.65
CA ARG A 137 10.00 14.25 -1.61
C ARG A 137 8.86 13.29 -1.31
N GLN A 138 9.16 12.02 -1.01
CA GLN A 138 8.16 11.03 -0.67
C GLN A 138 7.33 11.44 0.56
N ARG A 139 7.98 11.96 1.60
CA ARG A 139 7.32 12.50 2.81
C ARG A 139 6.41 13.68 2.48
N VAL A 140 6.82 14.57 1.57
CA VAL A 140 5.99 15.70 1.11
C VAL A 140 4.75 15.20 0.34
N PHE A 141 4.88 14.18 -0.52
CA PHE A 141 3.71 13.61 -1.22
C PHE A 141 2.73 12.90 -0.29
N ILE A 142 3.24 12.24 0.75
CA ILE A 142 2.38 11.68 1.80
C ILE A 142 1.67 12.82 2.53
N ALA A 143 2.41 13.87 2.94
CA ALA A 143 1.82 15.06 3.57
C ALA A 143 0.68 15.64 2.71
N ARG A 144 0.90 15.80 1.40
CA ARG A 144 -0.13 16.24 0.46
C ARG A 144 -1.37 15.34 0.50
N SER A 145 -1.18 14.03 0.48
CA SER A 145 -2.30 13.07 0.49
C SER A 145 -3.06 13.08 1.80
N LEU A 146 -2.41 13.40 2.92
CA LEU A 146 -3.04 13.48 4.25
C LEU A 146 -3.90 14.74 4.42
N MET A 147 -3.70 15.80 3.60
CA MET A 147 -4.53 17.01 3.65
C MET A 147 -6.01 16.76 3.36
N THR A 148 -6.33 15.68 2.65
CA THR A 148 -7.74 15.26 2.42
C THR A 148 -8.32 14.50 3.61
N ARG A 149 -7.54 14.22 4.66
CA ARG A 149 -7.91 13.38 5.81
C ARG A 149 -8.43 12.01 5.36
N PRO A 150 -7.62 11.25 4.61
CA PRO A 150 -8.04 9.98 4.05
C PRO A 150 -8.27 8.94 5.17
N ARG A 151 -9.17 7.99 4.91
CA ARG A 151 -9.36 6.79 5.74
C ARG A 151 -8.50 5.62 5.26
N LEU A 152 -8.04 5.66 4.01
CA LEU A 152 -7.13 4.68 3.41
C LEU A 152 -6.05 5.42 2.61
N LEU A 153 -4.79 5.10 2.90
CA LEU A 153 -3.61 5.59 2.21
C LEU A 153 -3.02 4.46 1.36
N LEU A 154 -2.93 4.69 0.06
CA LEU A 154 -2.35 3.76 -0.91
C LEU A 154 -0.99 4.29 -1.35
N LEU A 155 0.06 3.51 -1.15
CA LEU A 155 1.45 3.87 -1.45
C LEU A 155 2.02 2.86 -2.46
N ASP A 156 2.40 3.33 -3.64
CA ASP A 156 2.95 2.47 -4.68
C ASP A 156 4.48 2.61 -4.70
N GLU A 157 5.20 1.58 -4.25
CA GLU A 157 6.65 1.49 -4.09
C GLU A 157 7.30 2.71 -3.39
N PRO A 158 6.83 3.09 -2.19
CA PRO A 158 7.21 4.36 -1.58
C PRO A 158 8.67 4.41 -1.11
N THR A 159 9.38 3.28 -1.06
CA THR A 159 10.77 3.19 -0.59
C THR A 159 11.79 3.09 -1.71
N ALA A 160 11.37 3.01 -2.99
CA ALA A 160 12.24 2.78 -4.13
C ALA A 160 13.38 3.83 -4.30
N SER A 161 13.17 5.06 -3.82
CA SER A 161 14.14 6.17 -3.92
C SER A 161 14.78 6.53 -2.57
N ILE A 162 14.75 5.62 -1.60
CA ILE A 162 15.23 5.88 -0.23
C ILE A 162 16.35 4.87 0.09
N ASP A 163 17.43 5.33 0.69
CA ASP A 163 18.50 4.48 1.18
C ASP A 163 18.06 3.61 2.38
N SER A 164 18.79 2.54 2.68
CA SER A 164 18.40 1.54 3.69
C SER A 164 18.18 2.11 5.09
N LYS A 165 18.91 3.17 5.47
CA LYS A 165 18.70 3.86 6.76
C LYS A 165 17.42 4.66 6.74
N GLY A 166 17.22 5.44 5.70
CA GLY A 166 16.01 6.23 5.49
C GLY A 166 14.75 5.39 5.35
N GLN A 167 14.84 4.18 4.78
CA GLN A 167 13.73 3.24 4.67
C GLN A 167 13.16 2.86 6.04
N ARG A 168 14.03 2.53 7.01
CA ARG A 168 13.58 2.19 8.37
C ARG A 168 12.85 3.34 9.05
N ASP A 169 13.39 4.56 8.96
CA ASP A 169 12.76 5.74 9.54
C ASP A 169 11.44 6.09 8.84
N PHE A 170 11.38 5.83 7.53
CA PHE A 170 10.16 6.00 6.75
C PHE A 170 9.08 4.98 7.14
N LEU A 171 9.43 3.71 7.34
CA LEU A 171 8.48 2.68 7.76
C LEU A 171 7.97 2.90 9.18
N LYS A 172 8.81 3.36 10.12
CA LYS A 172 8.37 3.80 11.45
C LYS A 172 7.37 4.97 11.37
N LEU A 173 7.59 5.89 10.45
CA LEU A 173 6.65 6.98 10.20
C LEU A 173 5.29 6.44 9.71
N LEU A 174 5.29 5.48 8.77
CA LEU A 174 4.05 4.85 8.30
C LEU A 174 3.34 4.09 9.42
N GLU A 175 4.08 3.38 10.28
CA GLU A 175 3.54 2.70 11.45
C GLU A 175 2.86 3.70 12.42
N ALA A 176 3.48 4.85 12.66
CA ALA A 176 2.88 5.92 13.46
C ALA A 176 1.60 6.48 12.81
N LEU A 177 1.58 6.65 11.49
CA LEU A 177 0.41 7.09 10.73
C LEU A 177 -0.71 6.05 10.73
N ASN A 178 -0.38 4.75 10.78
CA ASN A 178 -1.38 3.68 10.77
C ASN A 178 -2.31 3.69 11.99
N LYS A 179 -1.98 4.42 13.04
CA LYS A 179 -2.88 4.66 14.17
C LYS A 179 -4.13 5.47 13.77
N ASP A 180 -4.01 6.30 12.74
CA ASP A 180 -5.06 7.23 12.30
C ASP A 180 -5.69 6.82 10.97
N VAL A 181 -4.97 6.07 10.11
CA VAL A 181 -5.37 5.75 8.74
C VAL A 181 -4.97 4.32 8.36
N ALA A 182 -5.84 3.59 7.65
CA ALA A 182 -5.46 2.32 7.07
C ALA A 182 -4.42 2.53 5.96
N ILE A 183 -3.43 1.65 5.86
CA ILE A 183 -2.33 1.79 4.90
C ILE A 183 -2.22 0.54 4.05
N VAL A 184 -2.13 0.72 2.74
CA VAL A 184 -1.68 -0.30 1.79
C VAL A 184 -0.39 0.18 1.16
N VAL A 185 0.66 -0.62 1.27
CA VAL A 185 1.94 -0.38 0.61
C VAL A 185 2.20 -1.44 -0.44
N VAL A 186 2.42 -1.05 -1.68
CA VAL A 186 2.95 -1.95 -2.71
C VAL A 186 4.46 -1.95 -2.61
N THR A 187 5.07 -3.11 -2.52
CA THR A 187 6.53 -3.25 -2.48
C THR A 187 6.97 -4.60 -3.04
N HIS A 188 8.18 -4.63 -3.54
CA HIS A 188 8.89 -5.87 -3.87
C HIS A 188 9.88 -6.28 -2.76
N ASP A 189 10.13 -5.41 -1.78
CA ASP A 189 11.00 -5.65 -0.62
C ASP A 189 10.15 -5.97 0.61
N LEU A 190 9.79 -7.24 0.74
CA LEU A 190 9.01 -7.72 1.88
C LEU A 190 9.83 -7.71 3.18
N PHE A 191 11.16 -7.94 3.11
CA PHE A 191 12.01 -7.96 4.31
C PHE A 191 11.96 -6.64 5.07
N SER A 192 12.09 -5.54 4.34
CA SER A 192 12.06 -4.20 4.96
C SER A 192 10.71 -3.88 5.61
N VAL A 193 9.60 -4.37 5.05
CA VAL A 193 8.25 -4.02 5.53
C VAL A 193 7.66 -5.03 6.52
N SER A 194 8.14 -6.28 6.55
CA SER A 194 7.55 -7.37 7.34
C SER A 194 7.41 -7.08 8.83
N SER A 195 8.33 -6.31 9.41
CA SER A 195 8.30 -5.92 10.83
C SER A 195 7.27 -4.83 11.17
N TYR A 196 6.66 -4.20 10.17
CA TYR A 196 5.77 -3.06 10.34
C TYR A 196 4.34 -3.34 9.89
N VAL A 197 4.18 -4.23 8.90
CA VAL A 197 2.85 -4.56 8.36
C VAL A 197 2.14 -5.59 9.23
N LYS A 198 0.81 -5.49 9.29
CA LYS A 198 -0.06 -6.43 10.00
C LYS A 198 -0.49 -7.61 9.14
N SER A 199 -0.36 -7.48 7.83
CA SER A 199 -0.73 -8.53 6.89
C SER A 199 -0.08 -8.33 5.53
N VAL A 200 -0.02 -9.41 4.76
CA VAL A 200 0.55 -9.41 3.41
C VAL A 200 -0.47 -10.01 2.43
N ALA A 201 -0.63 -9.35 1.30
CA ALA A 201 -1.40 -9.85 0.18
C ALA A 201 -0.47 -10.11 -1.01
N CYS A 202 -0.26 -11.38 -1.33
CA CYS A 202 0.48 -11.81 -2.51
C CYS A 202 -0.41 -11.67 -3.74
N VAL A 203 -0.04 -10.78 -4.66
CA VAL A 203 -0.80 -10.50 -5.89
C VAL A 203 -0.03 -11.01 -7.10
N ASN A 204 -0.54 -12.09 -7.70
CA ASN A 204 -0.02 -12.67 -8.93
C ASN A 204 -1.17 -13.26 -9.73
N HIS A 205 -1.83 -12.45 -10.55
CA HIS A 205 -3.09 -12.73 -11.26
C HIS A 205 -4.26 -13.14 -10.35
N GLY A 206 -3.98 -13.68 -9.18
CA GLY A 206 -4.86 -13.95 -8.04
C GLY A 206 -4.42 -13.15 -6.82
N LEU A 207 -5.04 -13.43 -5.67
CA LEU A 207 -4.65 -12.84 -4.40
C LEU A 207 -4.68 -13.89 -3.30
N HIS A 208 -3.55 -14.03 -2.60
CA HIS A 208 -3.42 -14.82 -1.38
C HIS A 208 -3.12 -13.88 -0.21
N TYR A 209 -3.98 -13.92 0.79
CA TYR A 209 -3.87 -13.05 1.96
C TYR A 209 -3.31 -13.83 3.14
N HIS A 210 -2.33 -13.25 3.83
CA HIS A 210 -1.66 -13.79 5.00
C HIS A 210 -1.81 -12.83 6.18
N SER A 211 -2.29 -13.37 7.29
CA SER A 211 -2.38 -12.64 8.56
C SER A 211 -1.00 -12.46 9.22
N GLU A 212 -0.94 -11.61 10.23
CA GLU A 212 0.28 -11.38 11.01
C GLU A 212 0.85 -12.67 11.64
N GLU A 213 -0.03 -13.57 12.08
CA GLU A 213 0.37 -14.86 12.70
C GLU A 213 1.06 -15.77 11.68
N GLU A 214 0.57 -15.80 10.44
CA GLU A 214 1.15 -16.60 9.36
C GLU A 214 2.49 -16.00 8.90
N ILE A 215 2.64 -14.67 8.89
CA ILE A 215 3.88 -13.98 8.51
C ILE A 215 4.99 -14.30 9.50
N LYS A 216 4.69 -14.28 10.80
CA LYS A 216 5.69 -14.51 11.87
C LYS A 216 6.11 -15.98 12.02
N GLY A 217 5.27 -16.93 11.60
CA GLY A 217 5.51 -18.35 11.75
C GLY A 217 6.27 -18.97 10.59
N GLN A 218 5.55 -19.36 9.55
CA GLN A 218 6.09 -20.16 8.44
C GLN A 218 6.70 -19.34 7.30
N MET A 219 6.22 -18.13 7.10
CA MET A 219 6.59 -17.34 5.93
C MET A 219 8.02 -16.80 6.01
N LEU A 220 8.48 -16.44 7.20
CA LEU A 220 9.86 -15.95 7.40
C LEU A 220 10.89 -17.03 7.06
N GLU A 221 10.68 -18.28 7.46
CA GLU A 221 11.61 -19.39 7.14
C GLU A 221 11.63 -19.69 5.64
N THR A 222 10.46 -19.68 4.99
CA THR A 222 10.35 -19.92 3.53
C THR A 222 10.94 -18.76 2.73
N MET A 223 10.82 -17.53 3.22
CA MET A 223 11.32 -16.33 2.55
C MET A 223 12.83 -16.16 2.63
N TYR A 224 13.49 -16.70 3.65
CA TYR A 224 14.97 -16.74 3.71
C TYR A 224 15.57 -17.63 2.60
N ALA A 225 14.78 -18.54 2.03
CA ALA A 225 15.22 -19.51 1.02
C ALA A 225 14.76 -19.18 -0.41
N CYS A 226 13.77 -18.28 -0.60
CA CYS A 226 13.09 -18.10 -1.89
C CYS A 226 12.87 -16.62 -2.24
N SER A 227 12.83 -16.31 -3.53
CA SER A 227 12.39 -14.99 -4.02
C SER A 227 10.89 -14.76 -3.76
N VAL A 228 10.43 -13.50 -3.81
CA VAL A 228 8.99 -13.16 -3.70
C VAL A 228 8.15 -13.92 -4.74
N GLU A 229 8.74 -14.23 -5.91
CA GLU A 229 8.10 -15.01 -6.98
C GLU A 229 7.91 -16.48 -6.57
N ASP A 230 8.89 -17.05 -5.86
CA ASP A 230 8.84 -18.44 -5.39
C ASP A 230 7.86 -18.61 -4.22
N VAL A 231 7.76 -17.64 -3.31
CA VAL A 231 6.76 -17.62 -2.23
C VAL A 231 5.34 -17.69 -2.80
N CYS A 232 5.04 -16.91 -3.84
CA CYS A 232 3.75 -16.97 -4.52
C CYS A 232 3.51 -18.30 -5.25
N ARG A 233 4.55 -18.99 -5.74
CA ARG A 233 4.45 -20.31 -6.41
C ARG A 233 4.24 -21.45 -5.42
N VAL A 234 4.97 -21.47 -4.31
CA VAL A 234 4.88 -22.53 -3.29
C VAL A 234 3.47 -22.63 -2.72
N GLN A 235 2.78 -21.52 -2.54
CA GLN A 235 1.41 -21.53 -2.02
C GLN A 235 0.39 -22.10 -3.01
N VAL A 236 0.58 -21.89 -4.31
CA VAL A 236 -0.26 -22.53 -5.34
C VAL A 236 -0.11 -24.05 -5.29
N LEU A 237 1.10 -24.55 -5.08
CA LEU A 237 1.35 -25.99 -5.00
C LEU A 237 0.76 -26.64 -3.72
N THR A 238 0.80 -25.96 -2.58
CA THR A 238 0.21 -26.49 -1.33
C THR A 238 -1.32 -26.52 -1.34
N GLN A 239 -1.97 -25.65 -2.12
CA GLN A 239 -3.43 -25.70 -2.30
C GLN A 239 -3.89 -26.76 -3.32
N VAL A 240 -3.02 -27.21 -4.22
CA VAL A 240 -3.34 -28.23 -5.25
C VAL A 240 -3.14 -29.67 -4.74
N LEU A 241 -2.44 -29.85 -3.61
CA LEU A 241 -2.22 -31.18 -3.00
C LEU A 241 -2.98 -31.32 -1.66
N PRO A 242 -4.26 -31.69 -1.66
CA PRO A 242 -4.93 -32.08 -0.43
C PRO A 242 -4.39 -33.45 0.04
N GLY A 243 -3.61 -33.43 1.11
CA GLY A 243 -3.50 -34.59 1.99
C GLY A 243 -2.58 -35.74 1.53
N ALA A 244 -1.27 -35.52 1.58
CA ALA A 244 -0.37 -36.63 1.87
C ALA A 244 -0.37 -36.85 3.40
N GLY A 245 -1.37 -37.60 3.90
CA GLY A 245 -1.44 -38.00 5.28
C GLY A 245 -0.21 -38.83 5.67
N HIS A 246 0.52 -38.36 6.66
CA HIS A 246 1.50 -39.18 7.36
C HIS A 246 0.82 -40.40 7.95
N LYS A 247 0.95 -41.56 7.29
CA LYS A 247 0.76 -42.84 7.93
C LYS A 247 2.02 -43.16 8.74
N HIS A 248 1.93 -42.95 10.04
CA HIS A 248 2.80 -43.66 10.98
C HIS A 248 2.61 -45.16 10.78
N ALA A 249 3.62 -45.83 10.32
CA ALA A 249 3.73 -47.28 10.43
C ALA A 249 4.23 -47.58 11.85
N GLY A 250 3.29 -47.93 12.73
CA GLY A 250 3.59 -48.51 14.01
C GLY A 250 4.16 -49.92 13.80
N GLY A 251 5.22 -50.22 14.53
CA GLY A 251 5.80 -51.52 14.59
C GLY A 251 4.87 -52.52 15.24
N ALA A 252 4.99 -53.78 14.87
CA ALA A 252 4.53 -54.92 15.66
C ALA A 252 5.60 -56.00 15.58
N ASP A 253 6.04 -56.35 16.75
CA ASP A 253 6.78 -57.57 17.12
C ASP A 253 6.07 -58.86 16.67
N GLY A 254 6.84 -59.90 16.59
CA GLY A 254 6.25 -61.22 16.76
C GLY A 254 7.03 -62.37 16.18
N THR A 255 7.99 -62.88 16.92
CA THR A 255 8.24 -64.29 17.26
C THR A 255 7.77 -65.38 16.29
N SER A 256 8.64 -66.16 15.80
CA SER A 256 8.91 -67.62 15.90
C SER A 256 9.86 -68.05 14.82
#